data_c8160a2cc69712cfa36cf33c7683bb92
#
_entry.id   c8160a2cc69712cfa36cf33c7683bb92
#
_cell.length_a   1.000
_cell.length_b   1.000
_cell.length_c   1.000
_cell.angle_alpha   90.00
_cell.angle_beta   90.00
_cell.angle_gamma   90.00
#
_symmetry.space_group_name_H-M   'P 1'
#
loop_
_entity.id
_entity.type
_entity.pdbx_description
1 polymer ?
#
loop_
_entity_poly.entity_id
_entity_poly.type
_entity_poly.pdbx_seq_one_letter_code
_entity_poly.pdbx_strand_id
1 'polypeptide(L)'
;MPKNRGTLACNLWLLGCNTKRVAIKPINLMLTYSFQLPELGYQLYDLAPMMSQQTLSYHYGKHFRAYVDNLNRLLPGSEYEGLPLEEIVRRAPEGALANNAGQVLNHQLFFEQLKPTEKAKEPSGELLFLIEQSFGSFTRMHDLLFEAAISLFGSGWVWLATDKEGHLHILALPNGDNPLRHDMQPLLAIDVWEHAYYLDYQNRRADYLKNLWLLLNWSIISARLG
;
A
#
# COMPACT_ATOMS: atom_id res chain seq x y z
N MET A 1 51.71 -15.84 67.88
CA MET A 1 51.71 -17.26 68.31
C MET A 1 50.65 -18.00 67.53
N PRO A 2 50.88 -19.25 67.24
CA PRO A 2 51.30 -19.82 65.94
C PRO A 2 50.25 -20.81 65.39
N LYS A 3 50.33 -21.28 64.24
CA LYS A 3 50.76 -22.56 63.64
C LYS A 3 49.99 -22.77 62.30
N ASN A 4 50.65 -22.80 61.23
CA ASN A 4 51.34 -23.88 60.56
C ASN A 4 50.51 -25.08 60.08
N ARG A 5 50.73 -25.42 58.84
CA ARG A 5 50.65 -26.70 58.09
C ARG A 5 49.38 -26.89 57.26
N GLY A 6 49.42 -27.34 56.06
CA GLY A 6 50.47 -28.05 55.30
C GLY A 6 50.05 -28.26 53.86
N THR A 7 51.03 -28.31 53.08
CA THR A 7 51.04 -28.68 51.64
C THR A 7 50.59 -30.11 51.42
N LEU A 8 49.73 -30.30 50.40
CA LEU A 8 49.65 -31.59 49.71
C LEU A 8 49.50 -31.30 48.19
N ALA A 9 50.59 -31.52 47.54
CA ALA A 9 50.64 -31.55 46.05
C ALA A 9 49.98 -32.84 45.58
N CYS A 10 49.02 -32.75 44.73
CA CYS A 10 48.51 -33.91 44.00
C CYS A 10 48.67 -33.63 42.50
N ASN A 11 49.69 -34.24 41.93
CA ASN A 11 49.92 -34.28 40.49
C ASN A 11 48.85 -35.17 39.85
N LEU A 12 47.99 -34.58 39.06
CA LEU A 12 47.14 -35.32 38.14
C LEU A 12 47.46 -34.93 36.69
N TRP A 13 47.86 -35.92 35.95
CA TRP A 13 48.15 -35.86 34.51
C TRP A 13 46.91 -35.40 33.74
N LEU A 14 47.07 -34.29 33.02
CA LEU A 14 46.04 -33.79 32.11
C LEU A 14 46.21 -34.50 30.76
N LEU A 15 45.28 -35.38 30.45
CA LEU A 15 45.02 -35.88 29.13
C LEU A 15 44.45 -34.71 28.30
N GLY A 16 45.16 -34.35 27.23
CA GLY A 16 44.77 -33.28 26.34
C GLY A 16 43.46 -33.61 25.58
N CYS A 17 42.37 -32.98 26.02
CA CYS A 17 41.13 -32.96 25.24
C CYS A 17 41.17 -31.78 24.27
N ASN A 18 41.47 -32.08 23.04
CA ASN A 18 41.51 -31.10 21.97
C ASN A 18 40.07 -30.77 21.51
N THR A 19 39.37 -29.95 22.27
CA THR A 19 38.05 -29.46 21.91
C THR A 19 38.22 -28.40 20.82
N LYS A 20 38.12 -28.79 19.53
CA LYS A 20 37.89 -27.86 18.44
C LYS A 20 36.66 -26.99 18.77
N ARG A 21 36.86 -25.75 19.13
CA ARG A 21 35.81 -24.77 19.21
C ARG A 21 35.17 -24.64 17.82
N VAL A 22 34.03 -25.24 17.61
CA VAL A 22 33.21 -24.97 16.44
C VAL A 22 32.73 -23.54 16.60
N ALA A 23 33.26 -22.64 15.81
CA ALA A 23 32.77 -21.29 15.71
C ALA A 23 31.36 -21.35 15.11
N ILE A 24 30.35 -21.26 15.98
CA ILE A 24 28.97 -21.07 15.55
C ILE A 24 28.94 -19.66 14.98
N LYS A 25 28.90 -19.55 13.64
CA LYS A 25 28.60 -18.28 12.99
C LYS A 25 27.24 -17.81 13.53
N PRO A 26 27.14 -16.56 14.00
CA PRO A 26 25.82 -16.03 14.38
C PRO A 26 24.93 -16.19 13.16
N ILE A 27 23.81 -16.91 13.32
CA ILE A 27 22.71 -16.89 12.37
C ILE A 27 22.18 -15.47 12.49
N ASN A 28 22.57 -14.63 11.54
CA ASN A 28 21.99 -13.31 11.38
C ASN A 28 20.55 -13.59 10.94
N LEU A 29 19.63 -13.63 11.89
CA LEU A 29 18.20 -13.67 11.63
C LEU A 29 17.87 -12.28 11.06
N MET A 30 18.16 -12.10 9.77
CA MET A 30 17.63 -10.95 9.04
C MET A 30 16.11 -11.11 9.12
N LEU A 31 15.48 -10.26 9.91
CA LEU A 31 14.05 -9.99 9.79
C LEU A 31 13.87 -9.51 8.33
N THR A 32 13.53 -10.43 7.44
CA THR A 32 13.17 -10.07 6.08
C THR A 32 11.87 -9.29 6.17
N TYR A 33 11.97 -7.98 6.07
CA TYR A 33 10.81 -7.12 5.95
C TYR A 33 10.10 -7.48 4.65
N SER A 34 8.90 -8.03 4.74
CA SER A 34 8.11 -8.48 3.60
C SER A 34 6.74 -7.81 3.63
N PHE A 35 6.40 -7.14 2.56
CA PHE A 35 5.06 -6.59 2.37
C PHE A 35 4.04 -7.73 2.22
N GLN A 36 2.86 -7.53 2.76
CA GLN A 36 1.76 -8.48 2.69
C GLN A 36 0.54 -7.81 2.07
N LEU A 37 -0.36 -8.61 1.50
CA LEU A 37 -1.68 -8.11 1.17
C LEU A 37 -2.40 -7.68 2.44
N PRO A 38 -3.00 -6.47 2.48
CA PRO A 38 -3.80 -6.06 3.62
C PRO A 38 -5.06 -6.94 3.73
N GLU A 39 -5.51 -7.19 4.96
CA GLU A 39 -6.82 -7.80 5.15
C GLU A 39 -7.92 -6.82 4.74
N LEU A 40 -8.89 -7.30 3.97
CA LEU A 40 -10.05 -6.51 3.58
C LEU A 40 -11.07 -6.48 4.73
N GLY A 41 -11.66 -5.33 4.98
CA GLY A 41 -12.75 -5.17 5.95
C GLY A 41 -14.10 -5.74 5.48
N TYR A 42 -14.12 -6.49 4.36
CA TYR A 42 -15.31 -7.05 3.72
C TYR A 42 -14.95 -8.34 2.97
N GLN A 43 -15.95 -9.17 2.67
CA GLN A 43 -15.77 -10.37 1.86
C GLN A 43 -15.78 -10.02 0.36
N LEU A 44 -15.12 -10.84 -0.48
CA LEU A 44 -15.02 -10.58 -1.92
C LEU A 44 -16.38 -10.49 -2.65
N TYR A 45 -17.47 -11.01 -2.07
CA TYR A 45 -18.81 -10.92 -2.63
C TYR A 45 -19.64 -9.75 -2.11
N ASP A 46 -19.16 -9.04 -1.08
CA ASP A 46 -19.94 -7.99 -0.41
C ASP A 46 -20.09 -6.70 -1.24
N LEU A 47 -19.23 -6.51 -2.26
CA LEU A 47 -19.29 -5.35 -3.13
C LEU A 47 -20.23 -5.54 -4.35
N ALA A 48 -20.83 -6.73 -4.48
CA ALA A 48 -21.80 -6.99 -5.54
C ALA A 48 -23.12 -6.19 -5.31
N PRO A 49 -23.81 -5.76 -6.38
CA PRO A 49 -23.52 -6.03 -7.78
C PRO A 49 -22.55 -5.04 -8.45
N MET A 50 -22.05 -4.02 -7.72
CA MET A 50 -21.21 -2.95 -8.29
C MET A 50 -19.82 -3.46 -8.70
N MET A 51 -19.30 -4.44 -7.97
CA MET A 51 -18.05 -5.13 -8.28
C MET A 51 -18.22 -6.60 -7.94
N SER A 52 -18.07 -7.48 -8.94
CA SER A 52 -18.32 -8.92 -8.75
C SER A 52 -17.20 -9.58 -7.93
N GLN A 53 -17.53 -10.69 -7.27
CA GLN A 53 -16.55 -11.54 -6.62
C GLN A 53 -15.45 -11.99 -7.61
N GLN A 54 -15.80 -12.22 -8.87
CA GLN A 54 -14.85 -12.63 -9.90
C GLN A 54 -13.82 -11.52 -10.14
N THR A 55 -14.26 -10.28 -10.34
CA THR A 55 -13.38 -9.11 -10.48
C THR A 55 -12.45 -8.98 -9.29
N LEU A 56 -12.98 -9.03 -8.06
CA LEU A 56 -12.16 -8.92 -6.85
C LEU A 56 -11.18 -10.09 -6.68
N SER A 57 -11.57 -11.33 -7.06
CA SER A 57 -10.68 -12.49 -7.00
C SER A 57 -9.46 -12.31 -7.91
N TYR A 58 -9.62 -11.68 -9.07
CA TYR A 58 -8.50 -11.35 -9.96
C TYR A 58 -7.77 -10.08 -9.52
N HIS A 59 -8.50 -9.00 -9.26
CA HIS A 59 -7.91 -7.70 -8.98
C HIS A 59 -7.09 -7.72 -7.67
N TYR A 60 -7.70 -8.13 -6.55
CA TYR A 60 -7.02 -8.27 -5.26
C TYR A 60 -6.16 -9.54 -5.20
N GLY A 61 -6.73 -10.70 -5.56
CA GLY A 61 -6.10 -12.00 -5.32
C GLY A 61 -5.00 -12.36 -6.32
N LYS A 62 -4.92 -11.73 -7.49
CA LYS A 62 -3.92 -11.99 -8.54
C LYS A 62 -3.10 -10.75 -8.88
N HIS A 63 -3.71 -9.65 -9.35
CA HIS A 63 -2.98 -8.45 -9.76
C HIS A 63 -2.25 -7.80 -8.58
N PHE A 64 -2.97 -7.46 -7.52
CA PHE A 64 -2.36 -6.85 -6.35
C PHE A 64 -1.31 -7.78 -5.71
N ARG A 65 -1.62 -9.07 -5.55
CA ARG A 65 -0.66 -10.05 -5.04
C ARG A 65 0.62 -10.10 -5.88
N ALA A 66 0.51 -10.10 -7.20
CA ALA A 66 1.68 -10.15 -8.08
C ALA A 66 2.58 -8.92 -7.89
N TYR A 67 2.02 -7.73 -7.67
CA TYR A 67 2.82 -6.54 -7.36
C TYR A 67 3.52 -6.66 -6.01
N VAL A 68 2.86 -7.18 -4.98
CA VAL A 68 3.45 -7.44 -3.66
C VAL A 68 4.59 -8.45 -3.78
N ASP A 69 4.37 -9.58 -4.45
CA ASP A 69 5.39 -10.63 -4.63
C ASP A 69 6.59 -10.11 -5.42
N ASN A 70 6.35 -9.30 -6.47
CA ASN A 70 7.40 -8.67 -7.26
C ASN A 70 8.21 -7.66 -6.44
N LEU A 71 7.55 -6.80 -5.67
CA LEU A 71 8.20 -5.83 -4.80
C LEU A 71 9.11 -6.55 -3.78
N ASN A 72 8.58 -7.57 -3.10
CA ASN A 72 9.34 -8.38 -2.14
C ASN A 72 10.55 -9.09 -2.76
N ARG A 73 10.50 -9.41 -4.05
CA ARG A 73 11.63 -9.99 -4.78
C ARG A 73 12.69 -8.95 -5.17
N LEU A 74 12.28 -7.70 -5.40
CA LEU A 74 13.15 -6.62 -5.86
C LEU A 74 13.86 -5.87 -4.72
N LEU A 75 13.33 -5.93 -3.49
CA LEU A 75 13.84 -5.18 -2.35
C LEU A 75 15.14 -5.72 -1.75
N PRO A 76 15.34 -7.05 -1.58
CA PRO A 76 16.54 -7.56 -0.92
C PRO A 76 17.83 -7.08 -1.58
N GLY A 77 18.73 -6.49 -0.78
CA GLY A 77 19.99 -5.93 -1.22
C GLY A 77 19.92 -4.57 -1.93
N SER A 78 18.72 -3.99 -2.08
CA SER A 78 18.56 -2.61 -2.57
C SER A 78 18.74 -1.60 -1.43
N GLU A 79 19.00 -0.34 -1.78
CA GLU A 79 19.04 0.78 -0.80
C GLU A 79 17.67 1.07 -0.15
N TYR A 80 16.58 0.45 -0.66
CA TYR A 80 15.21 0.61 -0.19
C TYR A 80 14.77 -0.52 0.76
N GLU A 81 15.63 -1.51 0.98
CA GLU A 81 15.32 -2.64 1.88
C GLU A 81 15.06 -2.13 3.30
N GLY A 82 13.91 -2.52 3.87
CA GLY A 82 13.51 -2.14 5.22
C GLY A 82 12.86 -0.75 5.35
N LEU A 83 12.72 -0.01 4.26
CA LEU A 83 12.00 1.28 4.29
C LEU A 83 10.48 1.08 4.26
N PRO A 84 9.71 2.03 4.84
CA PRO A 84 8.26 2.10 4.65
C PRO A 84 7.90 2.21 3.16
N LEU A 85 6.73 1.68 2.78
CA LEU A 85 6.28 1.66 1.39
C LEU A 85 6.20 3.07 0.77
N GLU A 86 5.68 4.03 1.52
CA GLU A 86 5.55 5.42 1.11
C GLU A 86 6.92 6.05 0.79
N GLU A 87 7.94 5.73 1.59
CA GLU A 87 9.31 6.20 1.34
C GLU A 87 9.91 5.58 0.08
N ILE A 88 9.62 4.30 -0.16
CA ILE A 88 10.05 3.62 -1.38
C ILE A 88 9.39 4.29 -2.60
N VAL A 89 8.07 4.54 -2.53
CA VAL A 89 7.31 5.21 -3.61
C VAL A 89 7.87 6.60 -3.91
N ARG A 90 8.15 7.39 -2.87
CA ARG A 90 8.70 8.76 -3.03
C ARG A 90 10.08 8.78 -3.67
N ARG A 91 10.95 7.85 -3.31
CA ARG A 91 12.40 7.95 -3.53
C ARG A 91 12.94 7.02 -4.62
N ALA A 92 12.27 5.91 -4.90
CA ALA A 92 12.77 4.96 -5.89
C ALA A 92 12.78 5.60 -7.29
N PRO A 93 13.90 5.51 -8.03
CA PRO A 93 13.98 6.00 -9.39
C PRO A 93 13.08 5.19 -10.30
N GLU A 94 12.71 5.77 -11.45
CA GLU A 94 11.91 5.06 -12.45
C GLU A 94 12.50 3.69 -12.76
N GLY A 95 11.61 2.69 -12.84
CA GLY A 95 12.00 1.30 -13.08
C GLY A 95 11.10 0.29 -12.40
N ALA A 96 11.51 -0.96 -12.42
CA ALA A 96 10.69 -2.08 -11.94
C ALA A 96 10.33 -1.94 -10.44
N LEU A 97 11.28 -1.49 -9.61
CA LEU A 97 11.05 -1.33 -8.17
C LEU A 97 10.01 -0.23 -7.91
N ALA A 98 10.19 0.97 -8.48
CA ALA A 98 9.25 2.07 -8.34
C ALA A 98 7.84 1.72 -8.86
N ASN A 99 7.76 1.04 -10.02
CA ASN A 99 6.49 0.62 -10.59
C ASN A 99 5.74 -0.36 -9.69
N ASN A 100 6.44 -1.36 -9.12
CA ASN A 100 5.79 -2.32 -8.23
C ASN A 100 5.45 -1.69 -6.87
N ALA A 101 6.30 -0.82 -6.31
CA ALA A 101 6.01 -0.10 -5.07
C ALA A 101 4.80 0.83 -5.24
N GLY A 102 4.76 1.61 -6.32
CA GLY A 102 3.61 2.46 -6.66
C GLY A 102 2.33 1.64 -6.78
N GLN A 103 2.34 0.56 -7.55
CA GLN A 103 1.17 -0.30 -7.69
C GLN A 103 0.75 -0.96 -6.37
N VAL A 104 1.69 -1.36 -5.51
CA VAL A 104 1.34 -1.90 -4.18
C VAL A 104 0.61 -0.86 -3.36
N LEU A 105 1.13 0.37 -3.25
CA LEU A 105 0.50 1.44 -2.50
C LEU A 105 -0.85 1.86 -3.10
N ASN A 106 -0.91 1.99 -4.42
CA ASN A 106 -2.14 2.37 -5.13
C ASN A 106 -3.29 1.39 -4.86
N HIS A 107 -3.01 0.08 -4.99
CA HIS A 107 -4.01 -0.96 -4.71
C HIS A 107 -4.37 -1.04 -3.23
N GLN A 108 -3.41 -0.86 -2.32
CA GLN A 108 -3.68 -0.80 -0.89
C GLN A 108 -4.70 0.30 -0.58
N LEU A 109 -4.41 1.53 -1.01
CA LEU A 109 -5.30 2.69 -0.82
C LEU A 109 -6.67 2.47 -1.48
N PHE A 110 -6.70 1.86 -2.68
CA PHE A 110 -7.94 1.55 -3.39
C PHE A 110 -8.81 0.56 -2.63
N PHE A 111 -8.28 -0.58 -2.20
CA PHE A 111 -9.09 -1.60 -1.52
C PHE A 111 -9.51 -1.18 -0.12
N GLU A 112 -8.66 -0.47 0.64
CA GLU A 112 -8.99 0.02 1.98
C GLU A 112 -10.17 1.01 1.99
N GLN A 113 -10.32 1.81 0.95
CA GLN A 113 -11.39 2.81 0.86
C GLN A 113 -12.73 2.26 0.39
N LEU A 114 -12.83 0.97 0.06
CA LEU A 114 -14.07 0.37 -0.39
C LEU A 114 -14.85 -0.21 0.78
N LYS A 115 -16.17 -0.18 0.69
CA LYS A 115 -17.09 -0.84 1.62
C LYS A 115 -18.36 -1.31 0.90
N PRO A 116 -19.05 -2.31 1.44
CA PRO A 116 -20.40 -2.63 1.01
C PRO A 116 -21.29 -1.39 1.05
N THR A 117 -22.13 -1.24 0.03
CA THR A 117 -23.00 -0.05 -0.04
C THR A 117 -24.10 -0.14 1.00
N GLU A 118 -24.19 0.89 1.85
CA GLU A 118 -25.32 1.06 2.76
C GLU A 118 -26.22 2.19 2.32
N LYS A 119 -25.73 3.23 1.82
CA LYS A 119 -26.25 4.43 1.13
C LYS A 119 -25.03 5.29 0.86
N ALA A 120 -24.96 5.91 -0.32
CA ALA A 120 -23.91 6.89 -0.62
C ALA A 120 -23.90 7.94 0.50
N LYS A 121 -22.84 7.96 1.29
CA LYS A 121 -22.61 9.02 2.28
C LYS A 121 -21.62 9.98 1.65
N GLU A 122 -21.89 11.26 1.80
CA GLU A 122 -20.95 12.31 1.44
C GLU A 122 -19.88 12.44 2.54
N PRO A 123 -18.71 12.98 2.25
CA PRO A 123 -17.76 13.34 3.28
C PRO A 123 -18.36 14.38 4.22
N SER A 124 -17.83 14.48 5.42
CA SER A 124 -18.24 15.46 6.43
C SER A 124 -17.03 16.09 7.10
N GLY A 125 -17.25 17.10 7.92
CA GLY A 125 -16.18 17.73 8.68
C GLY A 125 -15.14 18.39 7.79
N GLU A 126 -13.87 18.22 8.14
CA GLU A 126 -12.74 18.89 7.51
C GLU A 126 -12.62 18.57 6.02
N LEU A 127 -12.78 17.32 5.61
CA LEU A 127 -12.68 16.96 4.20
C LEU A 127 -13.74 17.67 3.36
N LEU A 128 -15.00 17.73 3.83
CA LEU A 128 -16.04 18.47 3.10
C LEU A 128 -15.71 19.96 3.00
N PHE A 129 -15.25 20.57 4.08
CA PHE A 129 -14.81 21.96 4.09
C PHE A 129 -13.71 22.23 3.05
N LEU A 130 -12.66 21.40 3.01
CA LEU A 130 -11.58 21.53 2.04
C LEU A 130 -12.05 21.31 0.58
N ILE A 131 -13.00 20.39 0.38
CA ILE A 131 -13.63 20.16 -0.93
C ILE A 131 -14.37 21.42 -1.39
N GLU A 132 -15.16 22.04 -0.51
CA GLU A 132 -15.90 23.26 -0.83
C GLU A 132 -14.94 24.44 -1.10
N GLN A 133 -13.85 24.55 -0.34
CA GLN A 133 -12.83 25.57 -0.57
C GLN A 133 -12.12 25.39 -1.91
N SER A 134 -11.75 24.15 -2.27
CA SER A 134 -10.93 23.87 -3.46
C SER A 134 -11.74 23.80 -4.76
N PHE A 135 -12.99 23.31 -4.68
CA PHE A 135 -13.81 23.03 -5.86
C PHE A 135 -15.16 23.76 -5.89
N GLY A 136 -15.52 24.45 -4.80
CA GLY A 136 -16.80 25.15 -4.66
C GLY A 136 -17.96 24.26 -4.18
N SER A 137 -17.94 22.95 -4.44
CA SER A 137 -18.91 21.99 -3.91
C SER A 137 -18.44 20.55 -4.08
N PHE A 138 -19.02 19.64 -3.28
CA PHE A 138 -18.82 18.20 -3.43
C PHE A 138 -19.23 17.68 -4.81
N THR A 139 -20.37 18.14 -5.33
CA THR A 139 -20.83 17.77 -6.69
C THR A 139 -19.80 18.19 -7.76
N ARG A 140 -19.25 19.39 -7.65
CA ARG A 140 -18.25 19.86 -8.63
C ARG A 140 -16.97 19.05 -8.56
N MET A 141 -16.50 18.71 -7.37
CA MET A 141 -15.35 17.81 -7.19
C MET A 141 -15.63 16.43 -7.81
N HIS A 142 -16.80 15.85 -7.55
CA HIS A 142 -17.23 14.58 -8.17
C HIS A 142 -17.15 14.64 -9.70
N ASP A 143 -17.74 15.68 -10.31
CA ASP A 143 -17.77 15.82 -11.76
C ASP A 143 -16.36 15.93 -12.36
N LEU A 144 -15.49 16.70 -11.72
CA LEU A 144 -14.08 16.84 -12.13
C LEU A 144 -13.31 15.52 -12.01
N LEU A 145 -13.50 14.76 -10.92
CA LEU A 145 -12.90 13.44 -10.76
C LEU A 145 -13.40 12.47 -11.84
N PHE A 146 -14.71 12.49 -12.09
CA PHE A 146 -15.32 11.64 -13.10
C PHE A 146 -14.81 11.98 -14.50
N GLU A 147 -14.73 13.25 -14.85
CA GLU A 147 -14.18 13.73 -16.12
C GLU A 147 -12.70 13.31 -16.28
N ALA A 148 -11.88 13.51 -15.25
CA ALA A 148 -10.49 13.09 -15.25
C ALA A 148 -10.34 11.56 -15.44
N ALA A 149 -11.21 10.76 -14.78
CA ALA A 149 -11.18 9.31 -14.87
C ALA A 149 -11.64 8.77 -16.22
N ILE A 150 -12.58 9.46 -16.89
CA ILE A 150 -12.99 9.12 -18.27
C ILE A 150 -11.91 9.51 -19.28
N SER A 151 -11.31 10.68 -19.10
CA SER A 151 -10.39 11.28 -20.07
C SER A 151 -8.98 10.68 -20.02
N LEU A 152 -8.59 10.02 -18.92
CA LEU A 152 -7.26 9.43 -18.81
C LEU A 152 -7.08 8.35 -19.87
N PHE A 153 -6.22 8.63 -20.84
CA PHE A 153 -5.92 7.71 -21.93
C PHE A 153 -5.04 6.56 -21.45
N GLY A 154 -5.46 5.33 -21.73
CA GLY A 154 -4.72 4.13 -21.35
C GLY A 154 -4.93 3.74 -19.88
N SER A 155 -3.90 3.16 -19.30
CA SER A 155 -3.90 2.66 -17.92
C SER A 155 -3.38 3.70 -16.95
N GLY A 156 -3.99 3.80 -15.79
CA GLY A 156 -3.56 4.75 -14.77
C GLY A 156 -4.53 4.84 -13.59
N TRP A 157 -4.34 5.90 -12.84
CA TRP A 157 -5.07 6.17 -11.60
C TRP A 157 -5.51 7.64 -11.56
N VAL A 158 -6.69 7.89 -11.04
CA VAL A 158 -7.14 9.25 -10.74
C VAL A 158 -7.26 9.43 -9.23
N TRP A 159 -6.80 10.58 -8.77
CA TRP A 159 -6.60 10.85 -7.37
C TRP A 159 -7.31 12.12 -6.92
N LEU A 160 -7.85 12.10 -5.71
CA LEU A 160 -7.96 13.30 -4.90
C LEU A 160 -6.74 13.30 -3.97
N ALA A 161 -5.98 14.38 -3.96
CA ALA A 161 -4.77 14.51 -3.15
C ALA A 161 -4.71 15.90 -2.51
N THR A 162 -3.94 16.04 -1.43
CA THR A 162 -3.69 17.34 -0.80
C THR A 162 -2.22 17.73 -0.91
N ASP A 163 -1.96 19.00 -1.12
CA ASP A 163 -0.61 19.58 -1.04
C ASP A 163 -0.22 19.90 0.41
N LYS A 164 1.00 20.45 0.60
CA LYS A 164 1.53 20.82 1.92
C LYS A 164 0.83 22.03 2.55
N GLU A 165 0.15 22.82 1.74
CA GLU A 165 -0.65 23.97 2.11
C GLU A 165 -2.09 23.60 2.50
N GLY A 166 -2.49 22.34 2.28
CA GLY A 166 -3.83 21.82 2.58
C GLY A 166 -4.84 22.01 1.44
N HIS A 167 -4.43 22.45 0.25
CA HIS A 167 -5.33 22.54 -0.90
C HIS A 167 -5.54 21.17 -1.53
N LEU A 168 -6.75 20.92 -1.99
CA LEU A 168 -7.08 19.67 -2.68
C LEU A 168 -6.89 19.79 -4.19
N HIS A 169 -6.33 18.73 -4.77
CA HIS A 169 -6.04 18.61 -6.20
C HIS A 169 -6.61 17.33 -6.77
N ILE A 170 -7.00 17.35 -8.04
CA ILE A 170 -7.34 16.17 -8.81
C ILE A 170 -6.19 15.88 -9.76
N LEU A 171 -5.60 14.69 -9.65
CA LEU A 171 -4.49 14.26 -10.49
C LEU A 171 -4.91 13.04 -11.31
N ALA A 172 -4.59 13.05 -12.60
CA ALA A 172 -4.72 11.89 -13.49
C ALA A 172 -3.30 11.41 -13.85
N LEU A 173 -2.87 10.32 -13.26
CA LEU A 173 -1.50 9.84 -13.35
C LEU A 173 -1.44 8.51 -14.12
N PRO A 174 -0.52 8.35 -15.09
CA PRO A 174 -0.43 7.14 -15.89
C PRO A 174 0.21 5.99 -15.13
N ASN A 175 -0.09 4.76 -15.56
CA ASN A 175 0.54 3.54 -15.07
C ASN A 175 0.43 3.36 -13.54
N GLY A 176 1.55 3.25 -12.84
CA GLY A 176 1.63 3.08 -11.38
C GLY A 176 2.06 4.34 -10.64
N ASP A 177 2.00 5.51 -11.30
CA ASP A 177 2.39 6.76 -10.66
C ASP A 177 1.45 7.14 -9.51
N ASN A 178 1.96 7.93 -8.56
CA ASN A 178 1.32 8.19 -7.27
C ASN A 178 1.56 9.63 -6.82
N PRO A 179 0.58 10.29 -6.18
CA PRO A 179 0.71 11.67 -5.68
C PRO A 179 1.95 11.91 -4.79
N LEU A 180 2.42 10.89 -4.06
CA LEU A 180 3.63 11.01 -3.23
C LEU A 180 4.89 11.38 -4.04
N ARG A 181 4.95 11.02 -5.30
CA ARG A 181 6.06 11.38 -6.21
C ARG A 181 5.98 12.83 -6.69
N HIS A 182 4.85 13.47 -6.44
CA HIS A 182 4.54 14.87 -6.78
C HIS A 182 4.40 15.74 -5.53
N ASP A 183 4.99 15.30 -4.40
CA ASP A 183 4.94 16.00 -3.10
C ASP A 183 3.52 16.23 -2.55
N MET A 184 2.55 15.39 -2.94
CA MET A 184 1.16 15.44 -2.49
C MET A 184 0.78 14.18 -1.72
N GLN A 185 -0.14 14.33 -0.77
CA GLN A 185 -0.70 13.22 0.02
C GLN A 185 -1.94 12.65 -0.68
N PRO A 186 -1.97 11.35 -1.06
CA PRO A 186 -3.15 10.74 -1.65
C PRO A 186 -4.26 10.56 -0.62
N LEU A 187 -5.49 10.94 -0.99
CA LEU A 187 -6.69 10.77 -0.17
C LEU A 187 -7.63 9.71 -0.77
N LEU A 188 -7.99 9.87 -2.04
CA LEU A 188 -8.86 8.96 -2.81
C LEU A 188 -8.09 8.41 -4.02
N ALA A 189 -8.17 7.11 -4.25
CA ALA A 189 -7.61 6.40 -5.38
C ALA A 189 -8.71 5.83 -6.28
N ILE A 190 -8.70 6.15 -7.57
CA ILE A 190 -9.60 5.57 -8.58
C ILE A 190 -8.76 4.81 -9.59
N ASP A 191 -8.90 3.49 -9.61
CA ASP A 191 -8.24 2.64 -10.58
C ASP A 191 -8.98 2.68 -11.92
N VAL A 192 -8.32 3.14 -12.97
CA VAL A 192 -8.87 3.14 -14.34
C VAL A 192 -8.13 2.19 -15.29
N TRP A 193 -7.28 1.32 -14.75
CA TRP A 193 -6.79 0.15 -15.48
C TRP A 193 -7.95 -0.77 -15.86
N GLU A 194 -7.92 -1.34 -17.05
CA GLU A 194 -8.99 -2.22 -17.52
C GLU A 194 -9.19 -3.45 -16.63
N HIS A 195 -8.13 -3.96 -15.98
CA HIS A 195 -8.24 -5.08 -15.06
C HIS A 195 -9.17 -4.81 -13.86
N ALA A 196 -9.37 -3.54 -13.49
CA ALA A 196 -10.23 -3.16 -12.38
C ALA A 196 -11.72 -3.32 -12.69
N TYR A 197 -12.11 -3.29 -13.98
CA TYR A 197 -13.52 -3.22 -14.34
C TYR A 197 -13.94 -4.06 -15.56
N TYR A 198 -13.02 -4.56 -16.38
CA TYR A 198 -13.36 -5.13 -17.68
C TYR A 198 -14.24 -6.37 -17.60
N LEU A 199 -14.09 -7.21 -16.56
CA LEU A 199 -14.94 -8.41 -16.37
C LEU A 199 -16.41 -8.05 -16.13
N ASP A 200 -16.71 -6.96 -15.46
CA ASP A 200 -18.07 -6.56 -15.13
C ASP A 200 -18.65 -5.55 -16.12
N TYR A 201 -17.80 -4.66 -16.63
CA TYR A 201 -18.25 -3.50 -17.40
C TYR A 201 -17.72 -3.45 -18.83
N GLN A 202 -16.77 -4.29 -19.24
CA GLN A 202 -16.10 -4.27 -20.54
C GLN A 202 -15.59 -2.84 -20.83
N ASN A 203 -15.94 -2.28 -21.97
CA ASN A 203 -15.55 -0.91 -22.38
C ASN A 203 -16.36 0.21 -21.70
N ARG A 204 -17.31 -0.13 -20.81
CA ARG A 204 -18.20 0.86 -20.17
C ARG A 204 -17.56 1.44 -18.91
N ARG A 205 -16.39 2.10 -19.05
CA ARG A 205 -15.69 2.73 -17.91
C ARG A 205 -16.59 3.70 -17.14
N ALA A 206 -17.46 4.44 -17.82
CA ALA A 206 -18.39 5.37 -17.18
C ALA A 206 -19.35 4.67 -16.20
N ASP A 207 -19.85 3.48 -16.53
CA ASP A 207 -20.76 2.73 -15.65
C ASP A 207 -20.00 2.16 -14.45
N TYR A 208 -18.76 1.70 -14.66
CA TYR A 208 -17.87 1.29 -13.57
C TYR A 208 -17.66 2.44 -12.56
N LEU A 209 -17.30 3.62 -13.05
CA LEU A 209 -17.03 4.78 -12.18
C LEU A 209 -18.26 5.19 -11.37
N LYS A 210 -19.47 5.21 -11.98
CA LYS A 210 -20.74 5.47 -11.27
C LYS A 210 -20.97 4.47 -10.15
N ASN A 211 -20.70 3.19 -10.39
CA ASN A 211 -20.91 2.14 -9.39
C ASN A 211 -19.79 2.11 -8.34
N LEU A 212 -18.53 2.37 -8.71
CA LEU A 212 -17.42 2.50 -7.77
C LEU A 212 -17.69 3.60 -6.74
N TRP A 213 -18.27 4.73 -7.17
CA TRP A 213 -18.60 5.85 -6.30
C TRP A 213 -19.50 5.46 -5.12
N LEU A 214 -20.43 4.52 -5.34
CA LEU A 214 -21.33 4.00 -4.30
C LEU A 214 -20.63 3.16 -3.24
N LEU A 215 -19.45 2.66 -3.54
CA LEU A 215 -18.65 1.80 -2.66
C LEU A 215 -17.64 2.59 -1.80
N LEU A 216 -17.50 3.90 -2.00
CA LEU A 216 -16.48 4.70 -1.31
C LEU A 216 -16.80 4.88 0.18
N ASN A 217 -15.82 4.60 1.00
CA ASN A 217 -15.86 4.85 2.45
C ASN A 217 -15.22 6.21 2.78
N TRP A 218 -16.04 7.24 2.79
CA TRP A 218 -15.58 8.60 3.04
C TRP A 218 -14.94 8.79 4.41
N SER A 219 -15.23 7.92 5.39
CA SER A 219 -14.57 7.98 6.71
C SER A 219 -13.08 7.58 6.60
N ILE A 220 -12.77 6.55 5.80
CA ILE A 220 -11.38 6.16 5.54
C ILE A 220 -10.65 7.22 4.71
N ILE A 221 -11.33 7.76 3.68
CA ILE A 221 -10.76 8.83 2.83
C ILE A 221 -10.46 10.08 3.67
N SER A 222 -11.38 10.48 4.55
CA SER A 222 -11.18 11.63 5.46
C SER A 222 -10.05 11.39 6.45
N ALA A 223 -9.88 10.18 6.96
CA ALA A 223 -8.81 9.85 7.91
C ALA A 223 -7.40 9.97 7.32
N ARG A 224 -7.27 10.06 5.99
CA ARG A 224 -5.98 10.24 5.29
C ARG A 224 -5.53 11.70 5.22
N LEU A 225 -6.34 12.64 5.71
CA LEU A 225 -5.92 14.04 5.84
C LEU A 225 -4.85 14.25 6.92
N GLY A 226 -4.81 13.38 7.94
CA GLY A 226 -3.86 13.47 9.07
C GLY A 226 -4.55 13.78 10.38
#